data_b694de42cc1c7d4ee2b1decd151307a1
#
_entry.id   b694de42cc1c7d4ee2b1decd151307a1
#
_cell.length_a   1.000
_cell.length_b   1.000
_cell.length_c   1.000
_cell.angle_alpha   90.00
_cell.angle_beta   90.00
_cell.angle_gamma   90.00
#
_symmetry.space_group_name_H-M   'P 1'
#
loop_
_entity.id
_entity.type
_entity.pdbx_description
1 polymer ?
#
loop_
_entity_poly.entity_id
_entity_poly.type
_entity_poly.pdbx_seq_one_letter_code
_entity_poly.pdbx_strand_id
1 'polypeptide(L)'
;QQTVWEVPLPGVWNPGTVVTGGNLVFQGRADGTFYAYRADNGEVLWHTDLGVGISAPPITYAIDGKQYVSILVGWGGAGAATTGFVGAQHGWAYRAHLRRLVTFSLDGKLELPPSKPPFYPQPLAVPGFEVDETLATAGGETYTLKCMMCHGAGV
;
A
#
# COMPACT_ATOMS: atom_id res chain seq x y z
N GLN A 1 -28.91 -9.25 0.48
CA GLN A 1 -27.71 -9.55 -0.29
C GLN A 1 -27.01 -10.74 0.35
N GLN A 2 -26.53 -11.67 -0.47
CA GLN A 2 -25.76 -12.82 -0.02
C GLN A 2 -24.32 -12.66 -0.49
N THR A 3 -23.34 -12.83 0.42
CA THR A 3 -21.92 -12.86 0.06
C THR A 3 -21.67 -14.11 -0.78
N VAL A 4 -21.05 -13.95 -1.94
CA VAL A 4 -20.68 -15.06 -2.84
C VAL A 4 -19.27 -15.55 -2.54
N TRP A 5 -18.36 -14.62 -2.32
CA TRP A 5 -16.98 -14.88 -1.91
C TRP A 5 -16.39 -13.66 -1.21
N GLU A 6 -15.32 -13.87 -0.45
CA GLU A 6 -14.56 -12.81 0.20
C GLU A 6 -13.06 -13.13 0.21
N VAL A 7 -12.25 -12.09 0.26
CA VAL A 7 -10.79 -12.19 0.37
C VAL A 7 -10.34 -11.34 1.55
N PRO A 8 -9.71 -11.91 2.57
CA PRO A 8 -9.12 -11.14 3.66
C PRO A 8 -7.96 -10.29 3.14
N LEU A 9 -7.94 -9.02 3.56
CA LEU A 9 -6.94 -8.05 3.14
C LEU A 9 -6.06 -7.64 4.34
N PRO A 10 -4.76 -7.39 4.11
CA PRO A 10 -3.89 -6.90 5.15
C PRO A 10 -4.22 -5.44 5.48
N GLY A 11 -4.52 -5.16 6.74
CA GLY A 11 -4.75 -3.81 7.22
C GLY A 11 -6.17 -3.29 7.05
N VAL A 12 -6.43 -2.15 7.68
CA VAL A 12 -7.75 -1.54 7.78
C VAL A 12 -8.13 -0.67 6.58
N TRP A 13 -7.15 -0.26 5.80
CA TRP A 13 -7.35 0.61 4.64
C TRP A 13 -6.82 -0.06 3.37
N ASN A 14 -7.73 -0.39 2.49
CA ASN A 14 -7.39 -1.02 1.22
C ASN A 14 -7.95 -0.19 0.06
N PRO A 15 -7.28 -0.23 -1.11
CA PRO A 15 -7.76 0.43 -2.31
C PRO A 15 -9.05 -0.20 -2.81
N GLY A 16 -9.77 0.54 -3.65
CA GLY A 16 -10.92 0.02 -4.36
C GLY A 16 -10.56 -1.03 -5.41
N THR A 17 -11.58 -1.54 -6.05
CA THR A 17 -11.48 -2.55 -7.11
C THR A 17 -11.97 -2.00 -8.44
N VAL A 18 -11.57 -2.63 -9.55
CA VAL A 18 -12.21 -2.48 -10.86
C VAL A 18 -12.66 -3.84 -11.37
N VAL A 19 -13.89 -3.91 -11.85
CA VAL A 19 -14.47 -5.10 -12.49
C VAL A 19 -14.55 -4.89 -13.99
N THR A 20 -14.22 -5.92 -14.74
CA THR A 20 -14.22 -5.87 -16.21
C THR A 20 -15.33 -6.76 -16.80
N GLY A 21 -15.76 -6.46 -18.03
CA GLY A 21 -16.70 -7.31 -18.76
C GLY A 21 -16.16 -8.72 -19.09
N GLY A 22 -14.86 -8.95 -18.91
CA GLY A 22 -14.20 -10.25 -19.07
C GLY A 22 -14.19 -11.11 -17.80
N ASN A 23 -15.07 -10.85 -16.83
CA ASN A 23 -15.17 -11.61 -15.58
C ASN A 23 -13.92 -11.52 -14.68
N LEU A 24 -13.26 -10.35 -14.67
CA LEU A 24 -12.07 -10.11 -13.83
C LEU A 24 -12.36 -9.01 -12.81
N VAL A 25 -11.82 -9.19 -11.60
CA VAL A 25 -11.71 -8.15 -10.56
C VAL A 25 -10.25 -7.87 -10.32
N PHE A 26 -9.82 -6.62 -10.51
CA PHE A 26 -8.47 -6.19 -10.17
C PHE A 26 -8.48 -5.42 -8.86
N GLN A 27 -7.49 -5.71 -8.01
CA GLN A 27 -7.32 -5.07 -6.72
C GLN A 27 -5.84 -4.93 -6.36
N GLY A 28 -5.45 -3.73 -5.95
CA GLY A 28 -4.20 -3.52 -5.22
C GLY A 28 -4.39 -3.83 -3.74
N ARG A 29 -3.29 -4.05 -3.01
CA ARG A 29 -3.31 -4.32 -1.57
C ARG A 29 -2.29 -3.46 -0.83
N ALA A 30 -2.52 -3.28 0.45
CA ALA A 30 -1.62 -2.51 1.32
C ALA A 30 -0.20 -3.08 1.40
N ASP A 31 -0.05 -4.40 1.18
CA ASP A 31 1.23 -5.10 1.15
C ASP A 31 2.03 -4.93 -0.17
N GLY A 32 1.48 -4.17 -1.14
CA GLY A 32 2.13 -3.93 -2.43
C GLY A 32 1.79 -4.95 -3.51
N THR A 33 1.01 -5.96 -3.20
CA THR A 33 0.61 -6.97 -4.18
C THR A 33 -0.60 -6.52 -4.99
N PHE A 34 -0.55 -6.71 -6.30
CA PHE A 34 -1.65 -6.44 -7.23
C PHE A 34 -2.21 -7.74 -7.76
N TYR A 35 -3.52 -7.93 -7.64
CA TYR A 35 -4.22 -9.17 -7.96
C TYR A 35 -5.20 -9.01 -9.11
N ALA A 36 -5.40 -10.11 -9.84
CA ALA A 36 -6.55 -10.35 -10.69
C ALA A 36 -7.29 -11.59 -10.20
N TYR A 37 -8.54 -11.42 -9.85
CA TYR A 37 -9.44 -12.48 -9.41
C TYR A 37 -10.49 -12.77 -10.48
N ARG A 38 -11.00 -13.99 -10.50
CA ARG A 38 -12.23 -14.32 -11.22
C ARG A 38 -13.42 -13.70 -10.49
N ALA A 39 -14.28 -12.96 -11.19
CA ALA A 39 -15.33 -12.18 -10.55
C ALA A 39 -16.45 -13.02 -9.95
N ASP A 40 -16.72 -14.20 -10.47
CA ASP A 40 -17.82 -15.07 -10.02
C ASP A 40 -17.52 -15.89 -8.76
N ASN A 41 -16.23 -16.18 -8.49
CA ASN A 41 -15.86 -17.11 -7.40
C ASN A 41 -14.64 -16.67 -6.56
N GLY A 42 -13.99 -15.55 -6.91
CA GLY A 42 -12.83 -15.03 -6.17
C GLY A 42 -11.52 -15.80 -6.38
N GLU A 43 -11.47 -16.75 -7.33
CA GLU A 43 -10.25 -17.48 -7.68
C GLU A 43 -9.14 -16.50 -8.08
N VAL A 44 -7.95 -16.65 -7.50
CA VAL A 44 -6.76 -15.87 -7.89
C VAL A 44 -6.26 -16.37 -9.23
N LEU A 45 -6.39 -15.56 -10.27
CA LEU A 45 -5.91 -15.88 -11.62
C LEU A 45 -4.48 -15.41 -11.87
N TRP A 46 -4.12 -14.29 -11.25
CA TRP A 46 -2.80 -13.71 -11.40
C TRP A 46 -2.51 -12.73 -10.26
N HIS A 47 -1.25 -12.57 -9.91
CA HIS A 47 -0.78 -11.53 -9.01
C HIS A 47 0.67 -11.14 -9.29
N THR A 48 1.07 -9.96 -8.84
CA THR A 48 2.45 -9.47 -8.89
C THR A 48 2.73 -8.55 -7.71
N ASP A 49 3.97 -8.56 -7.23
CA ASP A 49 4.45 -7.63 -6.21
C ASP A 49 4.97 -6.36 -6.89
N LEU A 50 4.46 -5.20 -6.49
CA LEU A 50 4.87 -3.88 -6.98
C LEU A 50 5.82 -3.16 -6.02
N GLY A 51 6.22 -3.83 -4.94
CA GLY A 51 7.27 -3.45 -4.01
C GLY A 51 6.91 -2.36 -3.00
N VAL A 52 5.77 -1.71 -3.14
CA VAL A 52 5.28 -0.68 -2.21
C VAL A 52 3.76 -0.77 -2.11
N GLY A 53 3.22 -0.53 -0.92
CA GLY A 53 1.79 -0.58 -0.67
C GLY A 53 0.96 0.26 -1.65
N ILE A 54 -0.23 -0.22 -1.95
CA ILE A 54 -1.13 0.37 -2.92
C ILE A 54 -2.34 0.93 -2.17
N SER A 55 -2.68 2.20 -2.40
CA SER A 55 -3.84 2.85 -1.79
C SER A 55 -4.85 3.42 -2.81
N ALA A 56 -4.52 3.36 -4.10
CA ALA A 56 -5.39 3.83 -5.17
C ALA A 56 -6.15 2.68 -5.83
N PRO A 57 -7.41 2.88 -6.26
CA PRO A 57 -8.10 1.90 -7.08
C PRO A 57 -7.46 1.81 -8.47
N PRO A 58 -7.49 0.61 -9.09
CA PRO A 58 -7.06 0.47 -10.48
C PRO A 58 -8.11 1.04 -11.44
N ILE A 59 -7.67 1.35 -12.65
CA ILE A 59 -8.52 1.70 -13.78
C ILE A 59 -8.26 0.75 -14.95
N THR A 60 -9.27 0.52 -15.78
CA THR A 60 -9.11 -0.18 -17.06
C THR A 60 -9.63 0.66 -18.20
N TYR A 61 -8.97 0.56 -19.34
CA TYR A 61 -9.31 1.28 -20.55
C TYR A 61 -8.80 0.52 -21.78
N ALA A 62 -9.24 0.92 -22.97
CA ALA A 62 -8.76 0.37 -24.22
C ALA A 62 -8.27 1.48 -25.16
N ILE A 63 -7.17 1.20 -25.86
CA ILE A 63 -6.64 2.04 -26.94
C ILE A 63 -6.44 1.12 -28.14
N ASP A 64 -7.04 1.48 -29.28
CA ASP A 64 -6.97 0.71 -30.54
C ASP A 64 -7.34 -0.78 -30.35
N GLY A 65 -8.38 -1.04 -29.55
CA GLY A 65 -8.85 -2.40 -29.26
C GLY A 65 -8.00 -3.20 -28.27
N LYS A 66 -6.89 -2.66 -27.80
CA LYS A 66 -6.02 -3.27 -26.81
C LYS A 66 -6.38 -2.79 -25.40
N GLN A 67 -6.62 -3.73 -24.49
CA GLN A 67 -6.93 -3.43 -23.10
C GLN A 67 -5.67 -3.16 -22.29
N TYR A 68 -5.78 -2.16 -21.41
CA TYR A 68 -4.79 -1.81 -20.41
C TYR A 68 -5.44 -1.75 -19.02
N VAL A 69 -4.64 -2.07 -18.02
CA VAL A 69 -4.99 -1.88 -16.61
C VAL A 69 -3.90 -1.03 -15.97
N SER A 70 -4.27 0.09 -15.37
CA SER A 70 -3.31 1.00 -14.74
C SER A 70 -3.63 1.18 -13.26
N ILE A 71 -2.57 1.30 -12.46
CA ILE A 71 -2.67 1.49 -11.02
C ILE A 71 -1.58 2.44 -10.52
N LEU A 72 -1.95 3.34 -9.61
CA LEU A 72 -1.01 4.17 -8.87
C LEU A 72 -0.49 3.38 -7.68
N VAL A 73 0.82 3.17 -7.64
CA VAL A 73 1.52 2.43 -6.60
C VAL A 73 2.22 3.41 -5.66
N GLY A 74 2.11 3.17 -4.38
CA GLY A 74 2.64 4.00 -3.32
C GLY A 74 1.55 4.57 -2.41
N TRP A 75 1.96 5.01 -1.25
CA TRP A 75 1.09 5.62 -0.27
C TRP A 75 0.85 7.10 -0.56
N GLY A 76 -0.35 7.59 -0.34
CA GLY A 76 -0.69 8.99 -0.53
C GLY A 76 -1.86 9.46 0.32
N GLY A 77 -1.96 10.78 0.48
CA GLY A 77 -3.07 11.41 1.18
C GLY A 77 -3.22 10.99 2.64
N ALA A 78 -4.42 11.15 3.16
CA ALA A 78 -4.77 10.79 4.54
C ALA A 78 -4.65 9.28 4.82
N GLY A 79 -4.83 8.42 3.82
CA GLY A 79 -4.71 6.98 3.97
C GLY A 79 -3.35 6.53 4.48
N ALA A 80 -2.27 7.19 4.02
CA ALA A 80 -0.92 6.92 4.49
C ALA A 80 -0.74 7.24 5.98
N ALA A 81 -1.32 8.35 6.43
CA ALA A 81 -1.26 8.75 7.83
C ALA A 81 -2.13 7.86 8.73
N THR A 82 -3.27 7.38 8.23
CA THR A 82 -4.21 6.57 9.03
C THR A 82 -3.83 5.10 9.11
N THR A 83 -2.95 4.60 8.26
CA THR A 83 -2.50 3.21 8.31
C THR A 83 -1.42 2.96 9.36
N GLY A 84 -0.77 4.01 9.89
CA GLY A 84 0.19 3.92 10.99
C GLY A 84 1.20 2.79 10.83
N PHE A 85 1.26 1.90 11.81
CA PHE A 85 2.16 0.75 11.85
C PHE A 85 2.04 -0.17 10.61
N VAL A 86 0.82 -0.44 10.14
CA VAL A 86 0.60 -1.29 8.95
C VAL A 86 1.18 -0.64 7.71
N GLY A 87 0.98 0.67 7.53
CA GLY A 87 1.60 1.41 6.43
C GLY A 87 3.12 1.35 6.46
N ALA A 88 3.73 1.50 7.64
CA ALA A 88 5.17 1.41 7.80
C ALA A 88 5.72 0.01 7.48
N GLN A 89 5.02 -1.06 7.89
CA GLN A 89 5.39 -2.44 7.54
C GLN A 89 5.38 -2.69 6.02
N HIS A 90 4.53 -1.98 5.28
CA HIS A 90 4.39 -2.12 3.83
C HIS A 90 5.02 -0.96 3.05
N GLY A 91 6.08 -0.38 3.58
CA GLY A 91 6.95 0.56 2.87
C GLY A 91 6.49 2.01 2.87
N TRP A 92 5.51 2.40 3.72
CA TRP A 92 5.23 3.81 3.90
C TRP A 92 6.30 4.47 4.76
N ALA A 93 6.89 5.53 4.21
CA ALA A 93 7.74 6.43 4.96
C ALA A 93 7.51 7.86 4.45
N TYR A 94 7.40 8.82 5.35
CA TYR A 94 7.14 10.21 4.98
C TYR A 94 8.22 10.73 4.03
N ARG A 95 7.80 11.16 2.84
CA ARG A 95 8.66 11.66 1.74
C ARG A 95 9.70 10.67 1.18
N ALA A 96 9.74 9.42 1.64
CA ALA A 96 10.81 8.49 1.29
C ALA A 96 10.37 7.29 0.45
N HIS A 97 9.06 7.05 0.32
CA HIS A 97 8.55 5.93 -0.47
C HIS A 97 8.39 6.30 -1.94
N LEU A 98 8.64 5.32 -2.79
CA LEU A 98 8.44 5.44 -4.23
C LEU A 98 6.95 5.58 -4.56
N ARG A 99 6.69 6.38 -5.58
CA ARG A 99 5.36 6.48 -6.22
C ARG A 99 5.54 6.26 -7.71
N ARG A 100 4.70 5.43 -8.28
CA ARG A 100 4.74 5.17 -9.72
C ARG A 100 3.35 4.89 -10.28
N LEU A 101 3.14 5.18 -11.55
CA LEU A 101 2.03 4.66 -12.32
C LEU A 101 2.52 3.41 -13.04
N VAL A 102 1.85 2.29 -12.80
CA VAL A 102 2.15 1.02 -13.48
C VAL A 102 0.98 0.69 -14.40
N THR A 103 1.30 0.36 -15.65
CA THR A 103 0.31 -0.03 -16.65
C THR A 103 0.63 -1.42 -17.18
N PHE A 104 -0.37 -2.28 -17.16
CA PHE A 104 -0.29 -3.66 -17.65
C PHE A 104 -1.06 -3.81 -18.94
N SER A 105 -0.55 -4.70 -19.80
CA SER A 105 -1.26 -5.26 -20.95
C SER A 105 -0.92 -6.74 -21.06
N LEU A 106 -1.80 -7.55 -21.69
CA LEU A 106 -1.61 -9.00 -21.81
C LEU A 106 -0.30 -9.40 -22.51
N ASP A 107 0.19 -8.57 -23.41
CA ASP A 107 1.43 -8.76 -24.15
C ASP A 107 2.60 -7.93 -23.63
N GLY A 108 2.43 -7.29 -22.46
CA GLY A 108 3.48 -6.49 -21.82
C GLY A 108 4.68 -7.36 -21.42
N LYS A 109 5.89 -6.89 -21.79
CA LYS A 109 7.15 -7.61 -21.53
C LYS A 109 8.17 -6.78 -20.74
N LEU A 110 7.82 -5.54 -20.41
CA LEU A 110 8.70 -4.69 -19.63
C LEU A 110 8.75 -5.15 -18.18
N GLU A 111 9.95 -5.31 -17.67
CA GLU A 111 10.16 -5.53 -16.24
C GLU A 111 10.14 -4.20 -15.50
N LEU A 112 9.54 -4.21 -14.31
CA LEU A 112 9.56 -3.04 -13.45
C LEU A 112 10.98 -2.84 -12.92
N PRO A 113 11.50 -1.59 -12.95
CA PRO A 113 12.77 -1.33 -12.31
C PRO A 113 12.69 -1.64 -10.81
N PRO A 114 13.77 -2.19 -10.20
CA PRO A 114 13.77 -2.52 -8.80
C PRO A 114 13.42 -1.30 -7.95
N SER A 115 12.62 -1.52 -6.92
CA SER A 115 12.31 -0.51 -5.92
C SER A 115 13.52 -0.30 -5.02
N LYS A 116 13.93 0.95 -4.82
CA LYS A 116 14.88 1.24 -3.76
C LYS A 116 14.18 0.98 -2.42
N PRO A 117 14.85 0.37 -1.43
CA PRO A 117 14.28 0.26 -0.09
C PRO A 117 13.91 1.65 0.43
N PRO A 118 12.84 1.78 1.22
CA PRO A 118 12.48 3.06 1.81
C PRO A 118 13.63 3.57 2.67
N PHE A 119 13.96 4.84 2.50
CA PHE A 119 14.95 5.50 3.34
C PHE A 119 14.24 6.02 4.59
N TYR A 120 14.59 5.46 5.73
CA TYR A 120 14.16 5.97 7.01
C TYR A 120 15.24 6.92 7.53
N PRO A 121 14.96 8.23 7.63
CA PRO A 121 15.92 9.14 8.23
C PRO A 121 16.19 8.70 9.68
N GLN A 122 17.45 8.62 10.04
CA GLN A 122 17.82 8.32 11.43
C GLN A 122 17.40 9.49 12.33
N PRO A 123 16.96 9.23 13.56
CA PRO A 123 16.71 10.27 14.53
C PRO A 123 17.94 11.16 14.70
N LEU A 124 17.73 12.46 14.82
CA LEU A 124 18.83 13.38 15.10
C LEU A 124 19.41 13.07 16.49
N ALA A 125 20.71 12.78 16.53
CA ALA A 125 21.40 12.66 17.78
C ALA A 125 21.55 14.06 18.43
N VAL A 126 21.08 14.20 19.65
CA VAL A 126 21.26 15.42 20.46
C VAL A 126 22.39 15.18 21.46
N PRO A 127 23.59 15.74 21.23
CA PRO A 127 24.71 15.52 22.14
C PRO A 127 24.37 15.96 23.58
N GLY A 128 24.65 15.10 24.54
CA GLY A 128 24.39 15.39 25.95
C GLY A 128 22.92 15.23 26.39
N PHE A 129 22.05 14.74 25.51
CA PHE A 129 20.69 14.38 25.89
C PHE A 129 20.68 13.00 26.58
N GLU A 130 20.24 12.98 27.83
CA GLU A 130 20.01 11.73 28.57
C GLU A 130 18.51 11.45 28.60
N VAL A 131 18.14 10.20 28.31
CA VAL A 131 16.74 9.77 28.33
C VAL A 131 16.30 9.57 29.78
N ASP A 132 15.25 10.28 30.19
CA ASP A 132 14.52 9.91 31.42
C ASP A 132 13.56 8.77 31.08
N GLU A 133 13.89 7.56 31.47
CA GLU A 133 13.13 6.35 31.17
C GLU A 133 11.69 6.38 31.70
N THR A 134 11.46 7.08 32.82
CA THR A 134 10.12 7.21 33.40
C THR A 134 9.26 8.13 32.54
N LEU A 135 9.79 9.27 32.12
CA LEU A 135 9.12 10.18 31.22
C LEU A 135 8.97 9.59 29.82
N ALA A 136 9.95 8.85 29.34
CA ALA A 136 9.89 8.18 28.03
C ALA A 136 8.77 7.13 27.99
N THR A 137 8.63 6.33 29.06
CA THR A 137 7.55 5.33 29.17
C THR A 137 6.17 5.99 29.17
N ALA A 138 5.97 7.01 30.01
CA ALA A 138 4.72 7.76 30.06
C ALA A 138 4.44 8.52 28.74
N GLY A 139 5.48 9.04 28.11
CA GLY A 139 5.44 9.68 26.80
C GLY A 139 5.04 8.70 25.69
N GLY A 140 5.53 7.46 25.75
CA GLY A 140 5.20 6.38 24.82
C GLY A 140 3.69 6.07 24.80
N GLU A 141 3.06 6.00 25.94
CA GLU A 141 1.59 5.82 26.04
C GLU A 141 0.85 7.00 25.37
N THR A 142 1.27 8.22 25.66
CA THR A 142 0.68 9.43 25.07
C THR A 142 0.91 9.47 23.56
N TYR A 143 2.11 9.10 23.10
CA TYR A 143 2.46 9.01 21.69
C TYR A 143 1.57 8.01 20.96
N THR A 144 1.40 6.83 21.53
CA THR A 144 0.54 5.77 20.98
C THR A 144 -0.90 6.24 20.81
N LEU A 145 -1.44 6.95 21.79
CA LEU A 145 -2.83 7.42 21.77
C LEU A 145 -3.06 8.63 20.85
N LYS A 146 -2.09 9.52 20.72
CA LYS A 146 -2.31 10.84 20.09
C LYS A 146 -1.49 11.10 18.83
N CYS A 147 -0.37 10.44 18.67
CA CYS A 147 0.61 10.78 17.63
C CYS A 147 0.88 9.64 16.65
N MET A 148 0.82 8.40 17.10
CA MET A 148 1.18 7.21 16.31
C MET A 148 0.37 7.08 15.02
N MET A 149 -0.90 7.50 15.04
CA MET A 149 -1.77 7.43 13.86
C MET A 149 -1.23 8.25 12.67
N CYS A 150 -0.53 9.35 12.92
CA CYS A 150 0.04 10.22 11.88
C CYS A 150 1.55 10.01 11.69
N HIS A 151 2.26 9.66 12.76
CA HIS A 151 3.72 9.58 12.76
C HIS A 151 4.27 8.16 12.69
N GLY A 152 3.42 7.13 12.82
CA GLY A 152 3.83 5.71 12.79
C GLY A 152 4.35 5.21 14.14
N ALA A 153 4.52 3.90 14.25
CA ALA A 153 5.03 3.26 15.45
C ALA A 153 6.55 3.11 15.36
N GLY A 154 7.29 4.04 15.86
CA GLY A 154 8.74 3.92 15.90
C GLY A 154 9.47 5.13 15.33
N VAL A 155 9.09 6.26 15.81
CA VAL A 155 9.87 7.51 15.68
C VAL A 155 10.78 7.63 16.88
#